data_63678e669f782f8327f2d52165fa32aa
#
_entry.id   63678e669f782f8327f2d52165fa32aa
#
_cell.length_a   1.000
_cell.length_b   1.000
_cell.length_c   1.000
_cell.angle_alpha   90.00
_cell.angle_beta   90.00
_cell.angle_gamma   90.00
#
_symmetry.space_group_name_H-M   'P 1'
#
loop_
_entity.id
_entity.type
_entity.pdbx_description
1 polymer ?
#
loop_
_entity_poly.entity_id
_entity_poly.type
_entity_poly.pdbx_seq_one_letter_code
_entity_poly.pdbx_strand_id
1 'polypeptide(L)'
;MVDANSRPRLPYKIDTHHHFLPQVYRDALKSAGGDPSGWPTPNWSPKASLEIMASNGIQKAILSLTAPGAAIAPDAASARTLAWQVNEEAARLRKQYPKSFGFFAALPSLTDIPGSLAEIAYALDVLKADGVTLFTRYGDGNNYLGHPQFTPIWEELNARKAVVFIHPTHPVNTTWTNPLLPQPVIDYPHETTRTAVDLIVANVTRKFPDCPKILSHAGGSLPYLISRIATTSRETEDTKLMYGKTSTELFEDFRSFYFDLALSSSPAVLNMLLDLVPHNQIIYGSDFPYADSDKIAGFREELDAFRMGDKLRKMIYQGNANDLLRK
;
A
#
# COMPACT_ATOMS: atom_id res chain seq x y z
N MET A 1 28.12 -19.71 32.48
CA MET A 1 26.69 -19.97 32.37
C MET A 1 26.15 -19.01 31.31
N VAL A 2 25.92 -19.46 30.11
CA VAL A 2 25.26 -18.67 29.05
C VAL A 2 23.78 -18.68 29.38
N ASP A 3 23.22 -17.50 29.56
CA ASP A 3 21.80 -17.32 29.88
C ASP A 3 20.96 -17.88 28.72
N ALA A 4 20.38 -19.06 28.92
CA ALA A 4 19.62 -19.80 27.92
C ALA A 4 18.27 -19.14 27.56
N ASN A 5 18.00 -17.93 28.04
CA ASN A 5 16.73 -17.21 27.88
C ASN A 5 16.81 -15.92 27.02
N SER A 6 17.96 -15.55 26.48
CA SER A 6 18.00 -14.42 25.56
C SER A 6 17.68 -14.92 24.15
N ARG A 7 16.38 -14.94 23.79
CA ARG A 7 16.01 -15.00 22.37
C ARG A 7 16.74 -13.86 21.63
N PRO A 8 17.42 -14.13 20.50
CA PRO A 8 18.07 -13.06 19.76
C PRO A 8 17.06 -11.97 19.48
N ARG A 9 17.41 -10.72 19.83
CA ARG A 9 16.53 -9.56 19.64
C ARG A 9 16.30 -9.38 18.14
N LEU A 10 15.07 -9.52 17.69
CA LEU A 10 14.70 -9.33 16.28
C LEU A 10 15.10 -7.91 15.83
N PRO A 11 15.64 -7.77 14.60
CA PRO A 11 15.95 -6.45 14.06
C PRO A 11 14.68 -5.58 13.98
N TYR A 12 14.78 -4.32 14.35
CA TYR A 12 13.64 -3.41 14.30
C TYR A 12 13.19 -3.13 12.87
N LYS A 13 11.87 -3.22 12.66
CA LYS A 13 11.22 -2.95 11.39
C LYS A 13 10.18 -1.82 11.56
N ILE A 14 9.93 -1.07 10.47
CA ILE A 14 8.78 -0.20 10.32
C ILE A 14 7.87 -0.85 9.30
N ASP A 15 6.65 -1.16 9.73
CA ASP A 15 5.63 -1.81 8.92
C ASP A 15 4.76 -0.76 8.24
N THR A 16 4.90 -0.60 6.93
CA THR A 16 4.16 0.37 6.13
C THR A 16 2.89 -0.20 5.49
N HIS A 17 2.65 -1.51 5.69
CA HIS A 17 1.47 -2.21 5.20
C HIS A 17 0.83 -2.99 6.36
N HIS A 18 0.07 -2.26 7.19
CA HIS A 18 -0.57 -2.78 8.39
C HIS A 18 -1.99 -2.25 8.50
N HIS A 19 -2.96 -3.13 8.36
CA HIS A 19 -4.36 -2.72 8.39
C HIS A 19 -4.91 -2.62 9.80
N PHE A 20 -5.90 -1.74 9.95
CA PHE A 20 -6.73 -1.67 11.13
C PHE A 20 -8.21 -1.66 10.75
N LEU A 21 -9.04 -2.25 11.58
CA LEU A 21 -10.46 -2.40 11.35
C LEU A 21 -11.24 -1.84 12.55
N PRO A 22 -11.41 -0.51 12.63
CA PRO A 22 -12.20 0.08 13.71
C PRO A 22 -13.65 -0.38 13.64
N GLN A 23 -14.36 -0.37 14.77
CA GLN A 23 -15.71 -0.91 14.87
C GLN A 23 -16.65 -0.28 13.83
N VAL A 24 -16.57 1.04 13.64
CA VAL A 24 -17.40 1.76 12.67
C VAL A 24 -17.25 1.21 11.24
N TYR A 25 -16.04 0.82 10.85
CA TYR A 25 -15.79 0.22 9.54
C TYR A 25 -16.31 -1.22 9.45
N ARG A 26 -16.13 -2.02 10.50
CA ARG A 26 -16.70 -3.39 10.54
C ARG A 26 -18.22 -3.38 10.45
N ASP A 27 -18.86 -2.39 11.09
CA ASP A 27 -20.31 -2.23 11.02
C ASP A 27 -20.76 -1.82 9.60
N ALA A 28 -20.01 -0.94 8.93
CA ALA A 28 -20.25 -0.56 7.53
C ALA A 28 -20.09 -1.77 6.59
N LEU A 29 -19.02 -2.55 6.70
CA LEU A 29 -18.82 -3.79 5.94
C LEU A 29 -20.00 -4.76 6.14
N LYS A 30 -20.38 -5.00 7.39
CA LYS A 30 -21.52 -5.88 7.70
C LYS A 30 -22.83 -5.39 7.08
N SER A 31 -23.09 -4.09 7.14
CA SER A 31 -24.28 -3.48 6.55
C SER A 31 -24.32 -3.56 5.03
N ALA A 32 -23.15 -3.59 4.38
CA ALA A 32 -22.99 -3.75 2.94
C ALA A 32 -23.00 -5.22 2.46
N GLY A 33 -23.13 -6.18 3.38
CA GLY A 33 -23.12 -7.61 3.04
C GLY A 33 -21.75 -8.28 3.11
N GLY A 34 -20.73 -7.59 3.58
CA GLY A 34 -19.35 -8.08 3.73
C GLY A 34 -18.36 -7.46 2.74
N ASP A 35 -17.17 -8.01 2.69
CA ASP A 35 -16.13 -7.60 1.74
C ASP A 35 -16.49 -8.10 0.33
N PRO A 36 -16.55 -7.23 -0.70
CA PRO A 36 -16.86 -7.64 -2.08
C PRO A 36 -15.87 -8.65 -2.67
N SER A 37 -14.64 -8.73 -2.17
CA SER A 37 -13.66 -9.74 -2.59
C SER A 37 -14.02 -11.16 -2.13
N GLY A 38 -14.99 -11.29 -1.21
CA GLY A 38 -15.36 -12.55 -0.57
C GLY A 38 -14.41 -12.98 0.55
N TRP A 39 -13.37 -12.17 0.86
CA TRP A 39 -12.48 -12.49 1.98
C TRP A 39 -13.16 -12.25 3.32
N PRO A 40 -13.05 -13.19 4.28
CA PRO A 40 -13.66 -13.00 5.59
C PRO A 40 -13.00 -11.82 6.33
N THR A 41 -13.84 -10.96 6.92
CA THR A 41 -13.35 -9.84 7.73
C THR A 41 -12.65 -10.36 8.98
N PRO A 42 -11.34 -10.12 9.14
CA PRO A 42 -10.61 -10.63 10.30
C PRO A 42 -10.97 -9.89 11.58
N ASN A 43 -10.83 -10.55 12.71
CA ASN A 43 -10.87 -9.89 14.00
C ASN A 43 -9.62 -9.01 14.15
N TRP A 44 -9.84 -7.79 14.60
CA TRP A 44 -8.77 -6.84 14.84
C TRP A 44 -8.95 -6.11 16.19
N SER A 45 -7.84 -5.82 16.84
CA SER A 45 -7.77 -4.91 17.98
C SER A 45 -6.37 -4.26 18.06
N PRO A 46 -6.22 -3.10 18.72
CA PRO A 46 -4.91 -2.50 18.95
C PRO A 46 -3.95 -3.44 19.69
N LYS A 47 -4.48 -4.26 20.61
CA LYS A 47 -3.71 -5.27 21.35
C LYS A 47 -3.15 -6.33 20.40
N ALA A 48 -3.97 -6.87 19.50
CA ALA A 48 -3.52 -7.84 18.51
C ALA A 48 -2.43 -7.27 17.58
N SER A 49 -2.56 -6.00 17.16
CA SER A 49 -1.50 -5.30 16.42
C SER A 49 -0.20 -5.23 17.23
N LEU A 50 -0.25 -4.84 18.49
CA LEU A 50 0.95 -4.77 19.34
C LEU A 50 1.60 -6.15 19.58
N GLU A 51 0.81 -7.20 19.69
CA GLU A 51 1.28 -8.58 19.86
C GLU A 51 2.01 -9.07 18.60
N ILE A 52 1.42 -8.90 17.41
CA ILE A 52 2.08 -9.28 16.14
C ILE A 52 3.33 -8.45 15.88
N MET A 53 3.30 -7.16 16.20
CA MET A 53 4.47 -6.28 16.10
C MET A 53 5.61 -6.80 16.99
N ALA A 54 5.32 -7.14 18.24
CA ALA A 54 6.32 -7.64 19.18
C ALA A 54 6.94 -8.97 18.71
N SER A 55 6.13 -9.91 18.21
CA SER A 55 6.60 -11.22 17.74
C SER A 55 7.43 -11.15 16.45
N ASN A 56 7.28 -10.09 15.63
CA ASN A 56 7.99 -9.93 14.37
C ASN A 56 9.09 -8.83 14.39
N GLY A 57 9.36 -8.22 15.55
CA GLY A 57 10.35 -7.15 15.67
C GLY A 57 9.93 -5.86 14.97
N ILE A 58 8.63 -5.61 14.85
CA ILE A 58 8.09 -4.37 14.30
C ILE A 58 8.02 -3.33 15.43
N GLN A 59 8.72 -2.22 15.26
CA GLN A 59 8.74 -1.14 16.24
C GLN A 59 7.61 -0.14 16.02
N LYS A 60 7.31 0.15 14.76
CA LYS A 60 6.25 1.08 14.36
C LYS A 60 5.45 0.45 13.21
N ALA A 61 4.14 0.56 13.27
CA ALA A 61 3.24 0.21 12.18
C ALA A 61 2.48 1.47 11.71
N ILE A 62 2.31 1.62 10.42
CA ILE A 62 1.51 2.67 9.81
C ILE A 62 0.15 2.06 9.50
N LEU A 63 -0.83 2.42 10.31
CA LEU A 63 -2.19 1.91 10.19
C LEU A 63 -2.85 2.41 8.91
N SER A 64 -3.44 1.52 8.13
CA SER A 64 -4.19 1.85 6.92
C SER A 64 -5.54 1.15 6.93
N LEU A 65 -6.61 1.84 6.47
CA LEU A 65 -7.89 1.19 6.28
C LEU A 65 -7.77 0.19 5.12
N THR A 66 -8.32 -1.01 5.32
CA THR A 66 -8.33 -2.05 4.29
C THR A 66 -9.32 -1.75 3.16
N ALA A 67 -9.16 -2.44 2.01
CA ALA A 67 -10.15 -2.44 0.93
C ALA A 67 -11.51 -2.98 1.43
N PRO A 68 -12.63 -2.52 0.86
CA PRO A 68 -12.72 -1.51 -0.20
C PRO A 68 -12.70 -0.05 0.31
N GLY A 69 -12.34 0.18 1.57
CA GLY A 69 -12.26 1.49 2.17
C GLY A 69 -13.63 2.13 2.45
N ALA A 70 -13.65 3.44 2.65
CA ALA A 70 -14.89 4.15 2.95
C ALA A 70 -15.89 4.15 1.78
N ALA A 71 -15.46 3.79 0.57
CA ALA A 71 -16.34 3.63 -0.59
C ALA A 71 -17.37 2.48 -0.44
N ILE A 72 -17.25 1.64 0.60
CA ILE A 72 -18.27 0.64 0.94
C ILE A 72 -19.59 1.26 1.41
N ALA A 73 -19.57 2.50 1.87
CA ALA A 73 -20.78 3.19 2.30
C ALA A 73 -21.75 3.43 1.12
N PRO A 74 -23.07 3.46 1.37
CA PRO A 74 -24.08 3.44 0.31
C PRO A 74 -24.15 4.73 -0.53
N ASP A 75 -23.66 5.83 -0.02
CA ASP A 75 -23.69 7.15 -0.68
C ASP A 75 -22.48 8.00 -0.27
N ALA A 76 -22.26 9.11 -1.01
CA ALA A 76 -21.11 9.99 -0.80
C ALA A 76 -21.08 10.63 0.59
N ALA A 77 -22.22 11.02 1.17
CA ALA A 77 -22.26 11.63 2.48
C ALA A 77 -21.88 10.64 3.57
N SER A 78 -22.40 9.43 3.49
CA SER A 78 -22.05 8.32 4.39
C SER A 78 -20.58 7.92 4.25
N ALA A 79 -20.03 7.91 3.01
CA ALA A 79 -18.63 7.62 2.75
C ALA A 79 -17.68 8.69 3.36
N ARG A 80 -18.03 9.98 3.25
CA ARG A 80 -17.31 11.08 3.91
C ARG A 80 -17.32 10.91 5.43
N THR A 81 -18.49 10.63 6.00
CA THR A 81 -18.65 10.42 7.45
C THR A 81 -17.81 9.23 7.91
N LEU A 82 -17.85 8.13 7.17
CA LEU A 82 -17.06 6.92 7.50
C LEU A 82 -15.56 7.18 7.44
N ALA A 83 -15.06 7.84 6.38
CA ALA A 83 -13.65 8.21 6.25
C ALA A 83 -13.20 9.07 7.44
N TRP A 84 -13.95 10.10 7.75
CA TRP A 84 -13.67 10.97 8.89
C TRP A 84 -13.61 10.19 10.23
N GLN A 85 -14.61 9.34 10.52
CA GLN A 85 -14.64 8.55 11.76
C GLN A 85 -13.46 7.58 11.85
N VAL A 86 -13.09 6.96 10.76
CA VAL A 86 -11.92 6.06 10.68
C VAL A 86 -10.63 6.83 10.96
N ASN A 87 -10.47 8.02 10.39
CA ASN A 87 -9.29 8.85 10.59
C ASN A 87 -9.16 9.38 12.01
N GLU A 88 -10.29 9.78 12.63
CA GLU A 88 -10.33 10.15 14.06
C GLU A 88 -9.87 8.99 14.96
N GLU A 89 -10.34 7.77 14.67
CA GLU A 89 -9.93 6.60 15.44
C GLU A 89 -8.43 6.29 15.25
N ALA A 90 -7.92 6.41 14.02
CA ALA A 90 -6.49 6.24 13.75
C ALA A 90 -5.63 7.28 14.49
N ALA A 91 -6.05 8.54 14.47
CA ALA A 91 -5.40 9.63 15.23
C ALA A 91 -5.45 9.39 16.74
N ARG A 92 -6.58 8.90 17.26
CA ARG A 92 -6.73 8.53 18.67
C ARG A 92 -5.75 7.41 19.05
N LEU A 93 -5.64 6.36 18.22
CA LEU A 93 -4.72 5.25 18.43
C LEU A 93 -3.26 5.72 18.42
N ARG A 94 -2.89 6.56 17.46
CA ARG A 94 -1.55 7.16 17.42
C ARG A 94 -1.26 7.98 18.68
N LYS A 95 -2.20 8.77 19.16
CA LYS A 95 -2.05 9.53 20.41
C LYS A 95 -1.89 8.61 21.62
N GLN A 96 -2.60 7.48 21.65
CA GLN A 96 -2.52 6.49 22.73
C GLN A 96 -1.21 5.68 22.70
N TYR A 97 -0.69 5.38 21.49
CA TYR A 97 0.51 4.57 21.28
C TYR A 97 1.52 5.28 20.34
N PRO A 98 2.06 6.46 20.73
CA PRO A 98 2.78 7.34 19.82
C PRO A 98 4.10 6.77 19.27
N LYS A 99 4.68 5.77 19.95
CA LYS A 99 5.90 5.09 19.50
C LYS A 99 5.60 3.89 18.61
N SER A 100 4.36 3.38 18.62
CA SER A 100 3.97 2.15 17.93
C SER A 100 3.16 2.42 16.67
N PHE A 101 2.32 3.46 16.63
CA PHE A 101 1.43 3.71 15.51
C PHE A 101 1.67 5.05 14.83
N GLY A 102 1.71 5.03 13.50
CA GLY A 102 1.38 6.10 12.59
C GLY A 102 0.11 5.72 11.83
N PHE A 103 -0.33 6.52 10.84
CA PHE A 103 -1.43 6.12 9.99
C PHE A 103 -1.42 6.83 8.64
N PHE A 104 -1.86 6.11 7.61
CA PHE A 104 -2.30 6.67 6.34
C PHE A 104 -3.80 6.89 6.39
N ALA A 105 -4.23 8.10 6.04
CA ALA A 105 -5.64 8.48 6.13
C ALA A 105 -6.48 7.76 5.08
N ALA A 106 -7.68 7.33 5.48
CA ALA A 106 -8.72 6.86 4.59
C ALA A 106 -9.38 8.06 3.90
N LEU A 107 -9.75 7.90 2.62
CA LEU A 107 -10.52 8.89 1.88
C LEU A 107 -11.90 8.31 1.52
N PRO A 108 -12.92 9.15 1.28
CA PRO A 108 -14.15 8.69 0.63
C PRO A 108 -13.82 8.22 -0.80
N SER A 109 -14.83 7.80 -1.57
CA SER A 109 -14.59 7.46 -2.98
C SER A 109 -13.94 8.63 -3.72
N LEU A 110 -12.84 8.39 -4.47
CA LEU A 110 -12.24 9.45 -5.27
C LEU A 110 -13.15 9.98 -6.40
N THR A 111 -14.26 9.33 -6.70
CA THR A 111 -15.30 9.88 -7.58
C THR A 111 -16.00 11.08 -6.95
N ASP A 112 -15.96 11.21 -5.63
CA ASP A 112 -16.37 12.37 -4.86
C ASP A 112 -15.15 13.30 -4.64
N ILE A 113 -14.76 14.02 -5.69
CA ILE A 113 -13.59 14.92 -5.67
C ILE A 113 -13.68 15.94 -4.51
N PRO A 114 -14.77 16.70 -4.31
CA PRO A 114 -14.85 17.68 -3.24
C PRO A 114 -14.71 17.05 -1.84
N GLY A 115 -15.34 15.90 -1.61
CA GLY A 115 -15.26 15.18 -0.34
C GLY A 115 -13.84 14.67 -0.08
N SER A 116 -13.18 14.13 -1.11
CA SER A 116 -11.81 13.64 -1.00
C SER A 116 -10.81 14.76 -0.73
N LEU A 117 -10.92 15.91 -1.40
CA LEU A 117 -10.06 17.07 -1.15
C LEU A 117 -10.23 17.62 0.26
N ALA A 118 -11.48 17.71 0.76
CA ALA A 118 -11.77 18.14 2.12
C ALA A 118 -11.14 17.20 3.16
N GLU A 119 -11.26 15.89 2.95
CA GLU A 119 -10.70 14.89 3.86
C GLU A 119 -9.16 14.85 3.81
N ILE A 120 -8.53 15.03 2.64
CA ILE A 120 -7.07 15.17 2.51
C ILE A 120 -6.58 16.34 3.36
N ALA A 121 -7.23 17.52 3.22
CA ALA A 121 -6.86 18.69 3.99
C ALA A 121 -7.02 18.44 5.49
N TYR A 122 -8.15 17.89 5.92
CA TYR A 122 -8.40 17.60 7.32
C TYR A 122 -7.39 16.59 7.91
N ALA A 123 -7.19 15.47 7.23
CA ALA A 123 -6.32 14.41 7.71
C ALA A 123 -4.84 14.85 7.81
N LEU A 124 -4.35 15.59 6.81
CA LEU A 124 -2.95 16.01 6.78
C LEU A 124 -2.71 17.27 7.65
N ASP A 125 -3.64 18.24 7.64
CA ASP A 125 -3.43 19.51 8.32
C ASP A 125 -3.86 19.49 9.79
N VAL A 126 -4.94 18.77 10.11
CA VAL A 126 -5.49 18.72 11.49
C VAL A 126 -5.02 17.46 12.21
N LEU A 127 -5.27 16.29 11.62
CA LEU A 127 -4.92 15.03 12.25
C LEU A 127 -3.43 14.67 12.10
N LYS A 128 -2.68 15.35 11.21
CA LYS A 128 -1.26 15.07 10.95
C LYS A 128 -1.01 13.63 10.54
N ALA A 129 -1.84 13.08 9.66
CA ALA A 129 -1.62 11.77 9.07
C ALA A 129 -0.23 11.68 8.40
N ASP A 130 0.38 10.50 8.40
CA ASP A 130 1.69 10.26 7.78
C ASP A 130 1.60 10.20 6.24
N GLY A 131 0.38 10.19 5.67
CA GLY A 131 0.05 10.15 4.26
C GLY A 131 -1.40 9.73 4.07
N VAL A 132 -1.74 9.24 2.88
CA VAL A 132 -3.09 8.76 2.54
C VAL A 132 -3.06 7.36 1.94
N THR A 133 -4.14 6.60 2.08
CA THR A 133 -4.37 5.34 1.37
C THR A 133 -5.26 5.59 0.17
N LEU A 134 -4.81 5.16 -1.02
CA LEU A 134 -5.62 5.10 -2.22
C LEU A 134 -5.81 3.65 -2.65
N PHE A 135 -6.98 3.34 -3.20
CA PHE A 135 -7.23 2.02 -3.79
C PHE A 135 -6.97 2.05 -5.29
N THR A 136 -6.68 0.89 -5.86
CA THR A 136 -6.26 0.77 -7.26
C THR A 136 -7.27 1.31 -8.28
N ARG A 137 -8.57 1.28 -7.95
CA ARG A 137 -9.65 1.81 -8.79
C ARG A 137 -10.82 2.32 -7.97
N TYR A 138 -11.70 3.12 -8.59
CA TYR A 138 -12.90 3.68 -7.98
C TYR A 138 -14.08 3.67 -8.96
N GLY A 139 -15.31 3.66 -8.39
CA GLY A 139 -16.55 3.63 -9.18
C GLY A 139 -16.83 2.27 -9.82
N ASP A 140 -17.79 2.24 -10.73
CA ASP A 140 -18.33 0.99 -11.32
C ASP A 140 -17.51 0.46 -12.50
N GLY A 141 -16.57 1.27 -13.00
CA GLY A 141 -15.74 0.94 -14.18
C GLY A 141 -14.26 0.72 -13.85
N ASN A 142 -13.48 0.60 -14.91
CA ASN A 142 -12.02 0.50 -14.84
C ASN A 142 -11.37 1.88 -14.67
N ASN A 143 -11.85 2.68 -13.71
CA ASN A 143 -11.26 3.99 -13.40
C ASN A 143 -10.06 3.79 -12.46
N TYR A 144 -8.93 3.37 -13.01
CA TYR A 144 -7.67 3.26 -12.29
C TYR A 144 -7.10 4.63 -11.95
N LEU A 145 -6.09 4.68 -11.12
CA LEU A 145 -5.58 5.93 -10.52
C LEU A 145 -4.95 6.92 -11.52
N GLY A 146 -4.63 6.50 -12.75
CA GLY A 146 -4.22 7.39 -13.85
C GLY A 146 -5.39 8.06 -14.57
N HIS A 147 -6.65 7.71 -14.25
CA HIS A 147 -7.82 8.29 -14.91
C HIS A 147 -7.87 9.81 -14.74
N PRO A 148 -8.13 10.60 -15.81
CA PRO A 148 -8.05 12.07 -15.78
C PRO A 148 -8.94 12.74 -14.72
N GLN A 149 -10.06 12.14 -14.35
CA GLN A 149 -10.94 12.68 -13.30
C GLN A 149 -10.25 12.82 -11.95
N PHE A 150 -9.18 12.04 -11.67
CA PHE A 150 -8.45 12.09 -10.39
C PHE A 150 -7.30 13.12 -10.40
N THR A 151 -7.11 13.85 -11.49
CA THR A 151 -6.09 14.91 -11.58
C THR A 151 -6.13 15.87 -10.38
N PRO A 152 -7.28 16.43 -9.96
CA PRO A 152 -7.32 17.35 -8.81
C PRO A 152 -6.83 16.73 -7.50
N ILE A 153 -7.05 15.42 -7.31
CA ILE A 153 -6.54 14.69 -6.13
C ILE A 153 -5.01 14.61 -6.18
N TRP A 154 -4.45 14.26 -7.35
CA TRP A 154 -2.99 14.21 -7.51
C TRP A 154 -2.34 15.58 -7.37
N GLU A 155 -2.96 16.65 -7.85
CA GLU A 155 -2.50 18.04 -7.68
C GLU A 155 -2.40 18.39 -6.19
N GLU A 156 -3.45 18.10 -5.42
CA GLU A 156 -3.49 18.39 -3.99
C GLU A 156 -2.46 17.56 -3.20
N LEU A 157 -2.37 16.25 -3.48
CA LEU A 157 -1.40 15.38 -2.82
C LEU A 157 0.05 15.78 -3.15
N ASN A 158 0.31 16.17 -4.39
CA ASN A 158 1.63 16.63 -4.83
C ASN A 158 2.01 17.96 -4.18
N ALA A 159 1.10 18.92 -4.13
CA ALA A 159 1.32 20.22 -3.47
C ALA A 159 1.69 20.06 -1.98
N ARG A 160 1.13 19.04 -1.34
CA ARG A 160 1.37 18.68 0.07
C ARG A 160 2.57 17.75 0.27
N LYS A 161 3.18 17.26 -0.81
CA LYS A 161 4.22 16.22 -0.78
C LYS A 161 3.80 14.99 0.02
N ALA A 162 2.52 14.66 -0.07
CA ALA A 162 1.91 13.59 0.72
C ALA A 162 2.38 12.22 0.26
N VAL A 163 2.71 11.35 1.20
CA VAL A 163 2.95 9.93 0.92
C VAL A 163 1.63 9.26 0.55
N VAL A 164 1.62 8.50 -0.54
CA VAL A 164 0.44 7.76 -1.01
C VAL A 164 0.72 6.27 -0.93
N PHE A 165 -0.02 5.58 -0.09
CA PHE A 165 -0.05 4.13 -0.05
C PHE A 165 -1.13 3.62 -0.99
N ILE A 166 -0.74 2.91 -2.04
CA ILE A 166 -1.65 2.34 -3.05
C ILE A 166 -1.90 0.88 -2.68
N HIS A 167 -3.10 0.61 -2.17
CA HIS A 167 -3.55 -0.73 -1.81
C HIS A 167 -4.52 -1.27 -2.87
N PRO A 168 -4.43 -2.53 -3.28
CA PRO A 168 -5.38 -3.12 -4.21
C PRO A 168 -6.79 -3.19 -3.63
N THR A 169 -7.78 -3.14 -4.52
CA THR A 169 -9.18 -3.48 -4.23
C THR A 169 -9.68 -4.47 -5.26
N HIS A 170 -10.89 -5.00 -5.07
CA HIS A 170 -11.49 -5.95 -5.98
C HIS A 170 -11.58 -5.40 -7.42
N PRO A 171 -11.40 -6.23 -8.45
CA PRO A 171 -11.64 -5.86 -9.84
C PRO A 171 -13.13 -5.60 -10.11
N VAL A 172 -13.47 -5.06 -11.28
CA VAL A 172 -14.88 -4.87 -11.70
C VAL A 172 -15.63 -6.21 -11.71
N ASN A 173 -15.01 -7.24 -12.24
CA ASN A 173 -15.56 -8.59 -12.18
C ASN A 173 -15.05 -9.30 -10.93
N THR A 174 -15.93 -9.50 -9.95
CA THR A 174 -15.63 -10.17 -8.69
C THR A 174 -15.78 -11.69 -8.74
N THR A 175 -16.02 -12.29 -9.90
CA THR A 175 -16.09 -13.75 -10.07
C THR A 175 -14.71 -14.36 -9.81
N TRP A 176 -14.63 -15.29 -8.89
CA TRP A 176 -13.39 -16.01 -8.60
C TRP A 176 -12.94 -16.87 -9.79
N THR A 177 -11.66 -16.82 -10.10
CA THR A 177 -11.06 -17.68 -11.14
C THR A 177 -11.24 -19.18 -10.81
N ASN A 178 -11.22 -19.52 -9.52
CA ASN A 178 -11.46 -20.86 -9.00
C ASN A 178 -12.13 -20.75 -7.64
N PRO A 179 -13.12 -21.62 -7.28
CA PRO A 179 -13.80 -21.59 -6.00
C PRO A 179 -12.89 -21.70 -4.75
N LEU A 180 -11.65 -22.16 -4.92
CA LEU A 180 -10.66 -22.27 -3.85
C LEU A 180 -9.66 -21.12 -3.84
N LEU A 181 -9.80 -20.15 -4.77
CA LEU A 181 -8.84 -19.06 -4.96
C LEU A 181 -9.53 -17.69 -4.77
N PRO A 182 -9.57 -17.17 -3.55
CA PRO A 182 -10.16 -15.85 -3.29
C PRO A 182 -9.35 -14.74 -3.97
N GLN A 183 -10.01 -13.65 -4.35
CA GLN A 183 -9.44 -12.54 -5.11
C GLN A 183 -8.15 -11.94 -4.51
N PRO A 184 -7.99 -11.73 -3.19
CA PRO A 184 -6.76 -11.18 -2.65
C PRO A 184 -5.49 -11.97 -2.98
N VAL A 185 -5.61 -13.26 -3.27
CA VAL A 185 -4.45 -14.13 -3.54
C VAL A 185 -3.82 -13.84 -4.91
N ILE A 186 -4.64 -13.60 -5.94
CA ILE A 186 -4.16 -13.43 -7.32
C ILE A 186 -4.65 -12.13 -7.96
N ASP A 187 -5.91 -11.75 -7.79
CA ASP A 187 -6.45 -10.57 -8.48
C ASP A 187 -5.87 -9.27 -7.91
N TYR A 188 -5.67 -9.17 -6.59
CA TYR A 188 -5.10 -7.97 -5.98
C TYR A 188 -3.69 -7.62 -6.47
N PRO A 189 -2.72 -8.56 -6.58
CA PRO A 189 -1.46 -8.28 -7.25
C PRO A 189 -1.61 -7.81 -8.70
N HIS A 190 -2.61 -8.32 -9.44
CA HIS A 190 -2.90 -7.84 -10.79
C HIS A 190 -3.49 -6.43 -10.80
N GLU A 191 -4.37 -6.10 -9.86
CA GLU A 191 -4.94 -4.75 -9.72
C GLU A 191 -3.84 -3.72 -9.36
N THR A 192 -2.91 -4.07 -8.47
CA THR A 192 -1.72 -3.25 -8.21
C THR A 192 -0.92 -2.99 -9.48
N THR A 193 -0.70 -4.03 -10.28
CA THR A 193 0.00 -3.91 -11.55
C THR A 193 -0.72 -3.00 -12.53
N ARG A 194 -2.04 -3.17 -12.70
CA ARG A 194 -2.87 -2.36 -13.61
C ARG A 194 -2.81 -0.88 -13.26
N THR A 195 -3.01 -0.55 -11.98
CA THR A 195 -2.96 0.86 -11.57
C THR A 195 -1.57 1.47 -11.72
N ALA A 196 -0.51 0.69 -11.43
CA ALA A 196 0.85 1.19 -11.57
C ALA A 196 1.21 1.47 -13.05
N VAL A 197 0.82 0.58 -13.96
CA VAL A 197 1.00 0.81 -15.40
C VAL A 197 0.18 1.99 -15.89
N ASP A 198 -1.07 2.13 -15.42
CA ASP A 198 -1.94 3.26 -15.75
C ASP A 198 -1.33 4.60 -15.28
N LEU A 199 -0.78 4.66 -14.06
CA LEU A 199 -0.06 5.83 -13.54
C LEU A 199 1.17 6.20 -14.39
N ILE A 200 1.92 5.21 -14.86
CA ILE A 200 3.08 5.41 -15.74
C ILE A 200 2.62 5.96 -17.10
N VAL A 201 1.65 5.30 -17.73
CA VAL A 201 1.18 5.66 -19.09
C VAL A 201 0.42 6.99 -19.09
N ALA A 202 -0.40 7.26 -18.08
CA ALA A 202 -1.09 8.55 -17.90
C ALA A 202 -0.15 9.69 -17.46
N ASN A 203 1.15 9.41 -17.30
CA ASN A 203 2.18 10.36 -16.91
C ASN A 203 1.98 10.98 -15.51
N VAL A 204 1.25 10.32 -14.62
CA VAL A 204 1.02 10.78 -13.24
C VAL A 204 2.32 10.81 -12.45
N THR A 205 3.21 9.83 -12.66
CA THR A 205 4.53 9.77 -12.02
C THR A 205 5.37 11.01 -12.24
N ARG A 206 5.38 11.54 -13.47
CA ARG A 206 6.17 12.73 -13.86
C ARG A 206 5.45 14.06 -13.63
N LYS A 207 4.12 14.07 -13.74
CA LYS A 207 3.33 15.28 -13.46
C LYS A 207 3.29 15.60 -11.97
N PHE A 208 3.35 14.57 -11.12
CA PHE A 208 3.22 14.68 -9.67
C PHE A 208 4.38 13.97 -8.96
N PRO A 209 5.64 14.46 -9.13
CA PRO A 209 6.84 13.78 -8.63
C PRO A 209 7.04 13.95 -7.13
N ASP A 210 6.49 15.00 -6.51
CA ASP A 210 6.67 15.31 -5.09
C ASP A 210 5.76 14.46 -4.17
N CYS A 211 4.90 13.63 -4.76
CA CYS A 211 3.98 12.74 -4.07
C CYS A 211 4.52 11.29 -4.15
N PRO A 212 5.31 10.83 -3.17
CA PRO A 212 5.83 9.47 -3.15
C PRO A 212 4.71 8.45 -3.13
N LYS A 213 4.82 7.42 -3.95
CA LYS A 213 3.79 6.38 -4.13
C LYS A 213 4.35 5.03 -3.71
N ILE A 214 3.71 4.38 -2.73
CA ILE A 214 4.05 3.02 -2.27
C ILE A 214 3.11 2.05 -2.99
N LEU A 215 3.66 1.08 -3.69
CA LEU A 215 2.92 -0.04 -4.28
C LEU A 215 2.93 -1.23 -3.32
N SER A 216 1.76 -1.78 -3.06
CA SER A 216 1.59 -2.97 -2.23
C SER A 216 2.18 -4.23 -2.87
N HIS A 217 2.61 -5.19 -2.03
CA HIS A 217 2.99 -6.54 -2.42
C HIS A 217 4.06 -6.57 -3.51
N ALA A 218 5.19 -5.86 -3.27
CA ALA A 218 6.29 -5.73 -4.23
C ALA A 218 5.85 -5.18 -5.60
N GLY A 219 4.75 -4.40 -5.67
CA GLY A 219 4.19 -3.90 -6.91
C GLY A 219 3.41 -4.94 -7.73
N GLY A 220 2.97 -6.03 -7.09
CA GLY A 220 2.27 -7.12 -7.74
C GLY A 220 3.12 -7.84 -8.79
N SER A 221 2.63 -7.98 -10.01
CA SER A 221 3.39 -8.55 -11.13
C SER A 221 4.14 -7.49 -11.97
N LEU A 222 4.12 -6.22 -11.58
CA LEU A 222 4.78 -5.14 -12.33
C LEU A 222 6.28 -5.36 -12.52
N PRO A 223 7.08 -5.79 -11.51
CA PRO A 223 8.51 -6.03 -11.71
C PRO A 223 8.79 -7.07 -12.79
N TYR A 224 7.97 -8.11 -12.90
CA TYR A 224 8.06 -9.09 -13.98
C TYR A 224 7.65 -8.51 -15.35
N LEU A 225 6.62 -7.63 -15.38
CA LEU A 225 6.03 -7.11 -16.60
C LEU A 225 6.71 -5.85 -17.15
N ILE A 226 7.48 -5.12 -16.35
CA ILE A 226 8.05 -3.83 -16.78
C ILE A 226 8.90 -3.95 -18.04
N SER A 227 9.70 -4.99 -18.16
CA SER A 227 10.48 -5.23 -19.38
C SER A 227 9.61 -5.44 -20.60
N ARG A 228 8.45 -6.11 -20.45
CA ARG A 228 7.50 -6.28 -21.55
C ARG A 228 6.89 -4.96 -22.00
N ILE A 229 6.61 -4.05 -21.06
CA ILE A 229 6.03 -2.72 -21.33
C ILE A 229 7.08 -1.80 -21.97
N ALA A 230 8.29 -1.80 -21.42
CA ALA A 230 9.36 -0.89 -21.81
C ALA A 230 10.20 -1.37 -23.01
N THR A 231 10.28 -2.69 -23.25
CA THR A 231 11.17 -3.25 -24.28
C THR A 231 10.42 -3.82 -25.48
N THR A 232 9.15 -3.51 -25.68
CA THR A 232 8.38 -3.92 -26.88
C THR A 232 9.00 -3.43 -28.18
N SER A 233 10.02 -2.55 -28.08
CA SER A 233 10.90 -2.26 -29.21
C SER A 233 12.28 -1.84 -28.72
N ARG A 234 13.31 -2.31 -29.38
CA ARG A 234 14.62 -1.67 -29.42
C ARG A 234 14.39 -0.21 -29.76
N GLU A 235 14.56 0.75 -28.81
CA GLU A 235 14.53 2.21 -28.97
C GLU A 235 13.86 2.75 -30.28
N THR A 236 12.76 2.11 -30.70
CA THR A 236 12.07 2.47 -31.92
C THR A 236 10.99 3.48 -31.59
N GLU A 237 10.66 4.33 -32.54
CA GLU A 237 9.55 5.29 -32.51
C GLU A 237 8.23 4.67 -32.01
N ASP A 238 8.09 3.33 -32.05
CA ASP A 238 6.88 2.59 -31.69
C ASP A 238 6.48 2.71 -30.20
N THR A 239 7.41 2.68 -29.24
CA THR A 239 7.06 2.94 -27.82
C THR A 239 6.65 4.37 -27.59
N LYS A 240 7.28 5.30 -28.29
CA LYS A 240 6.94 6.71 -28.27
C LYS A 240 5.57 6.97 -28.91
N LEU A 241 5.24 6.25 -29.97
CA LEU A 241 3.92 6.28 -30.62
C LEU A 241 2.84 5.66 -29.73
N MET A 242 3.15 4.56 -29.02
CA MET A 242 2.17 3.83 -28.22
C MET A 242 1.90 4.50 -26.85
N TYR A 243 2.94 4.94 -26.15
CA TYR A 243 2.85 5.44 -24.75
C TYR A 243 3.27 6.90 -24.60
N GLY A 244 3.71 7.58 -25.64
CA GLY A 244 4.30 8.92 -25.57
C GLY A 244 5.62 8.99 -24.79
N LYS A 245 6.27 7.83 -24.54
CA LYS A 245 7.46 7.69 -23.71
C LYS A 245 8.49 6.75 -24.34
N THR A 246 9.75 7.01 -24.05
CA THR A 246 10.84 6.10 -24.38
C THR A 246 10.89 4.92 -23.39
N SER A 247 11.58 3.86 -23.76
CA SER A 247 11.87 2.72 -22.88
C SER A 247 12.56 3.17 -21.58
N THR A 248 13.55 4.05 -21.68
CA THR A 248 14.25 4.64 -20.51
C THR A 248 13.28 5.36 -19.59
N GLU A 249 12.42 6.21 -20.13
CA GLU A 249 11.42 6.96 -19.34
C GLU A 249 10.43 6.01 -18.62
N LEU A 250 10.02 4.93 -19.26
CA LEU A 250 9.14 3.93 -18.63
C LEU A 250 9.82 3.23 -17.45
N PHE A 251 11.12 2.90 -17.56
CA PHE A 251 11.90 2.34 -16.46
C PHE A 251 12.16 3.37 -15.35
N GLU A 252 12.41 4.64 -15.67
CA GLU A 252 12.54 5.70 -14.69
C GLU A 252 11.25 5.89 -13.90
N ASP A 253 10.10 5.89 -14.58
CA ASP A 253 8.79 5.99 -13.95
C ASP A 253 8.51 4.79 -13.03
N PHE A 254 8.81 3.57 -13.48
CA PHE A 254 8.75 2.37 -12.64
C PHE A 254 9.65 2.49 -11.40
N ARG A 255 10.86 3.00 -11.55
CA ARG A 255 11.81 3.18 -10.46
C ARG A 255 11.48 4.36 -9.54
N SER A 256 10.43 5.12 -9.81
CA SER A 256 9.97 6.20 -8.94
C SER A 256 9.06 5.73 -7.81
N PHE A 257 8.50 4.51 -7.90
CA PHE A 257 7.67 3.94 -6.86
C PHE A 257 8.49 3.38 -5.69
N TYR A 258 7.87 3.37 -4.51
CA TYR A 258 8.28 2.52 -3.39
C TYR A 258 7.54 1.18 -3.46
N PHE A 259 8.17 0.13 -2.96
CA PHE A 259 7.65 -1.24 -3.00
C PHE A 259 7.66 -1.81 -1.59
N ASP A 260 6.49 -2.11 -1.02
CA ASP A 260 6.45 -2.83 0.23
C ASP A 260 6.65 -4.35 0.02
N LEU A 261 7.09 -5.03 1.04
CA LEU A 261 7.38 -6.46 1.00
C LEU A 261 6.28 -7.32 1.64
N ALA A 262 5.08 -6.79 1.87
CA ALA A 262 3.99 -7.56 2.43
C ALA A 262 3.72 -8.81 1.56
N LEU A 263 3.79 -10.00 2.17
CA LEU A 263 3.61 -11.31 1.51
C LEU A 263 4.49 -11.51 0.25
N SER A 264 5.62 -10.79 0.14
CA SER A 264 6.41 -10.73 -1.10
C SER A 264 7.93 -10.76 -0.85
N SER A 265 8.38 -11.31 0.28
CA SER A 265 9.80 -11.34 0.64
C SER A 265 10.51 -12.67 0.33
N SER A 266 9.97 -13.48 -0.59
CA SER A 266 10.67 -14.66 -1.06
C SER A 266 11.98 -14.32 -1.77
N PRO A 267 13.00 -15.20 -1.74
CA PRO A 267 14.28 -14.94 -2.40
C PRO A 267 14.17 -14.58 -3.88
N ALA A 268 13.22 -15.16 -4.60
CA ALA A 268 13.00 -14.87 -6.02
C ALA A 268 12.52 -13.42 -6.23
N VAL A 269 11.57 -12.96 -5.42
CA VAL A 269 11.05 -11.59 -5.49
C VAL A 269 12.10 -10.58 -5.02
N LEU A 270 12.82 -10.87 -3.94
CA LEU A 270 13.87 -10.00 -3.43
C LEU A 270 15.00 -9.80 -4.45
N ASN A 271 15.49 -10.87 -5.09
CA ASN A 271 16.48 -10.76 -6.14
C ASN A 271 16.00 -9.88 -7.29
N MET A 272 14.78 -10.12 -7.78
CA MET A 272 14.19 -9.33 -8.87
C MET A 272 14.06 -7.85 -8.50
N LEU A 273 13.57 -7.52 -7.30
CA LEU A 273 13.47 -6.12 -6.87
C LEU A 273 14.85 -5.46 -6.72
N LEU A 274 15.81 -6.13 -6.12
CA LEU A 274 17.16 -5.59 -5.93
C LEU A 274 17.89 -5.33 -7.25
N ASP A 275 17.59 -6.09 -8.30
CA ASP A 275 18.14 -5.88 -9.64
C ASP A 275 17.47 -4.72 -10.40
N LEU A 276 16.17 -4.49 -10.17
CA LEU A 276 15.36 -3.60 -10.98
C LEU A 276 15.19 -2.20 -10.40
N VAL A 277 15.12 -2.06 -9.05
CA VAL A 277 14.76 -0.79 -8.40
C VAL A 277 15.85 -0.28 -7.47
N PRO A 278 15.90 1.04 -7.23
CA PRO A 278 16.79 1.60 -6.22
C PRO A 278 16.50 1.02 -4.83
N HIS A 279 17.53 0.60 -4.12
CA HIS A 279 17.39 -0.09 -2.84
C HIS A 279 16.75 0.75 -1.73
N ASN A 280 16.80 2.08 -1.85
CA ASN A 280 16.13 3.01 -0.93
C ASN A 280 14.61 3.10 -1.13
N GLN A 281 14.06 2.38 -2.08
CA GLN A 281 12.62 2.34 -2.38
C GLN A 281 11.97 1.02 -1.97
N ILE A 282 12.71 0.09 -1.37
CA ILE A 282 12.17 -1.17 -0.85
C ILE A 282 11.95 -1.01 0.65
N ILE A 283 10.71 -1.26 1.11
CA ILE A 283 10.27 -1.06 2.49
C ILE A 283 9.55 -2.31 3.02
N TYR A 284 9.52 -2.46 4.35
CA TYR A 284 8.86 -3.60 4.98
C TYR A 284 7.35 -3.40 5.12
N GLY A 285 6.59 -4.48 4.92
CA GLY A 285 5.15 -4.60 5.16
C GLY A 285 4.78 -5.99 5.67
N SER A 286 3.70 -6.11 6.46
CA SER A 286 3.22 -7.39 7.02
C SER A 286 1.92 -7.90 6.43
N ASP A 287 1.04 -7.00 6.02
CA ASP A 287 -0.36 -7.26 5.64
C ASP A 287 -1.22 -7.81 6.80
N PHE A 288 -0.84 -7.51 8.06
CA PHE A 288 -1.69 -7.82 9.21
C PHE A 288 -2.98 -6.97 9.18
N PRO A 289 -4.16 -7.50 9.53
CA PRO A 289 -4.48 -8.86 9.97
C PRO A 289 -4.99 -9.79 8.86
N TYR A 290 -4.88 -9.41 7.60
CA TYR A 290 -5.32 -10.24 6.46
C TYR A 290 -4.38 -11.40 6.19
N ALA A 291 -3.08 -11.23 6.44
CA ALA A 291 -2.16 -12.33 6.63
C ALA A 291 -2.24 -12.83 8.08
N ASP A 292 -2.35 -14.13 8.26
CA ASP A 292 -2.27 -14.77 9.57
C ASP A 292 -0.84 -14.70 10.14
N SER A 293 -0.71 -14.95 11.45
CA SER A 293 0.57 -14.87 12.15
C SER A 293 1.67 -15.75 11.56
N ASP A 294 1.30 -16.94 11.07
CA ASP A 294 2.26 -17.90 10.53
C ASP A 294 2.77 -17.46 9.17
N LYS A 295 1.91 -16.90 8.31
CA LYS A 295 2.33 -16.32 7.04
C LYS A 295 3.25 -15.12 7.24
N ILE A 296 2.87 -14.19 8.15
CA ILE A 296 3.72 -13.04 8.48
C ILE A 296 5.08 -13.50 8.99
N ALA A 297 5.10 -14.47 9.90
CA ALA A 297 6.35 -15.05 10.42
C ALA A 297 7.17 -15.71 9.31
N GLY A 298 6.56 -16.48 8.43
CA GLY A 298 7.24 -17.16 7.32
C GLY A 298 7.92 -16.17 6.36
N PHE A 299 7.19 -15.17 5.87
CA PHE A 299 7.78 -14.14 5.00
C PHE A 299 8.84 -13.30 5.72
N ARG A 300 8.66 -13.00 7.00
CA ARG A 300 9.67 -12.33 7.81
C ARG A 300 10.94 -13.20 7.96
N GLU A 301 10.81 -14.52 8.15
CA GLU A 301 11.94 -15.45 8.23
C GLU A 301 12.70 -15.57 6.91
N GLU A 302 12.01 -15.62 5.77
CA GLU A 302 12.64 -15.56 4.46
C GLU A 302 13.45 -14.28 4.27
N LEU A 303 12.89 -13.11 4.64
CA LEU A 303 13.59 -11.82 4.60
C LEU A 303 14.78 -11.79 5.54
N ASP A 304 14.64 -12.31 6.79
CA ASP A 304 15.71 -12.34 7.78
C ASP A 304 16.85 -13.27 7.34
N ALA A 305 16.56 -14.37 6.63
CA ALA A 305 17.53 -15.34 6.13
C ALA A 305 18.17 -14.91 4.79
N PHE A 306 17.55 -13.97 4.06
CA PHE A 306 18.06 -13.55 2.75
C PHE A 306 19.46 -12.95 2.86
N ARG A 307 20.39 -13.37 1.98
CA ARG A 307 21.78 -12.88 2.00
C ARG A 307 21.87 -11.45 1.50
N MET A 308 22.02 -10.50 2.41
CA MET A 308 22.29 -9.10 2.12
C MET A 308 23.20 -8.50 3.21
N GLY A 309 23.95 -7.46 2.85
CA GLY A 309 24.78 -6.74 3.83
C GLY A 309 23.94 -5.98 4.85
N ASP A 310 24.49 -5.75 6.06
CA ASP A 310 23.78 -5.10 7.17
C ASP A 310 23.24 -3.71 6.83
N LYS A 311 23.96 -2.95 6.00
CA LYS A 311 23.50 -1.63 5.53
C LYS A 311 22.19 -1.74 4.75
N LEU A 312 22.12 -2.65 3.78
CA LEU A 312 20.93 -2.86 2.96
C LEU A 312 19.77 -3.38 3.82
N ARG A 313 20.05 -4.34 4.71
CA ARG A 313 19.06 -4.85 5.66
C ARG A 313 18.46 -3.73 6.51
N LYS A 314 19.27 -2.87 7.08
CA LYS A 314 18.83 -1.73 7.88
C LYS A 314 18.00 -0.73 7.05
N MET A 315 18.38 -0.51 5.79
CA MET A 315 17.60 0.33 4.87
C MET A 315 16.19 -0.23 4.67
N ILE A 316 16.07 -1.50 4.26
CA ILE A 316 14.78 -2.16 3.98
C ILE A 316 13.90 -2.25 5.23
N TYR A 317 14.49 -2.61 6.38
CA TYR A 317 13.73 -2.82 7.61
C TYR A 317 13.13 -1.54 8.19
N GLN A 318 13.87 -0.43 8.15
CA GLN A 318 13.42 0.81 8.79
C GLN A 318 13.94 2.10 8.14
N GLY A 319 15.14 2.10 7.58
CA GLY A 319 15.79 3.32 7.09
C GLY A 319 14.94 4.01 6.02
N ASN A 320 14.59 3.27 4.98
CA ASN A 320 13.83 3.78 3.84
C ASN A 320 12.44 4.31 4.26
N ALA A 321 11.73 3.58 5.12
CA ALA A 321 10.43 4.03 5.64
C ALA A 321 10.57 5.27 6.54
N ASN A 322 11.63 5.34 7.38
CA ASN A 322 11.91 6.52 8.18
C ASN A 322 12.17 7.76 7.32
N ASP A 323 12.97 7.61 6.26
CA ASP A 323 13.31 8.73 5.37
C ASP A 323 12.09 9.19 4.57
N LEU A 324 11.24 8.25 4.16
CA LEU A 324 9.99 8.53 3.46
C LEU A 324 8.97 9.28 4.34
N LEU A 325 8.80 8.87 5.61
CA LEU A 325 7.76 9.38 6.51
C LEU A 325 8.17 10.62 7.31
N ARG A 326 9.41 11.09 7.22
CA ARG A 326 9.91 12.30 7.90
C ARG A 326 9.78 13.59 7.10
N LYS A 327 9.26 13.51 5.88
CA LYS A 327 9.19 14.66 4.95
C LYS A 327 8.13 15.67 5.35
#